data_d79ea056e9522eb04dc56cdd005d33c8
#
_entry.id   d79ea056e9522eb04dc56cdd005d33c8
#
_cell.length_a   1.000
_cell.length_b   1.000
_cell.length_c   1.000
_cell.angle_alpha   90.00
_cell.angle_beta   90.00
_cell.angle_gamma   90.00
#
_symmetry.space_group_name_H-M   'P 1'
#
loop_
_entity.id
_entity.type
_entity.pdbx_description
1 polymer ?
#
loop_
_entity_poly.entity_id
_entity_poly.type
_entity_poly.pdbx_seq_one_letter_code
_entity_poly.pdbx_strand_id
1 'polypeptide(L)'
;PNILAEAKSKGIDIAPKCIPRGVFDRRAIEKNQVVFHDVSYIEVKPHFKDNKVAVELTDYSVFYTQDTVKNVESALKNGKSKITVDNGEIVKVNKDKNGIITKEILTKHWTDWIDYWSVDFNFESKREIVRVKNEETGEVEERWTGDYIFENEWQSFRTKKDRSLQLKTVYHEYSPGRYKIAVKVVDIFGNDTMQLVEVTVGGKK
;
A
#
# COMPACT_ATOMS: atom_id res chain seq x y z
N PRO A 1 7.37 26.16 -6.05
CA PRO A 1 8.52 26.51 -5.23
C PRO A 1 8.26 26.48 -3.72
N ASN A 2 7.03 26.37 -3.22
CA ASN A 2 6.73 26.62 -1.81
C ASN A 2 6.03 25.50 -1.03
N ILE A 3 5.75 24.34 -1.64
CA ILE A 3 5.05 23.24 -0.95
C ILE A 3 5.80 22.77 0.29
N LEU A 4 7.13 22.70 0.22
CA LEU A 4 7.98 22.31 1.35
C LEU A 4 7.97 23.33 2.49
N ALA A 5 8.00 24.63 2.14
CA ALA A 5 7.95 25.70 3.12
C ALA A 5 6.56 25.78 3.79
N GLU A 6 5.50 25.61 3.00
CA GLU A 6 4.12 25.60 3.50
C GLU A 6 3.84 24.37 4.38
N ALA A 7 4.33 23.20 4.01
CA ALA A 7 4.20 22.00 4.82
C ALA A 7 4.93 22.16 6.17
N LYS A 8 6.18 22.70 6.15
CA LYS A 8 6.92 22.97 7.37
C LYS A 8 6.21 23.98 8.28
N SER A 9 5.59 25.02 7.71
CA SER A 9 4.83 26.01 8.50
C SER A 9 3.60 25.40 9.17
N LYS A 10 3.03 24.35 8.58
CA LYS A 10 1.89 23.58 9.12
C LYS A 10 2.32 22.41 10.01
N GLY A 11 3.61 22.26 10.31
CA GLY A 11 4.14 21.18 11.15
C GLY A 11 4.12 19.80 10.46
N ILE A 12 3.96 19.77 9.12
CA ILE A 12 3.97 18.54 8.34
C ILE A 12 5.41 18.22 7.96
N ASP A 13 5.89 17.03 8.36
CA ASP A 13 7.23 16.56 8.00
C ASP A 13 7.18 15.95 6.59
N ILE A 14 7.78 16.66 5.61
CA ILE A 14 7.89 16.20 4.22
C ILE A 14 9.36 16.00 3.89
N ALA A 15 9.72 14.79 3.49
CA ALA A 15 11.01 14.46 2.92
C ALA A 15 10.90 14.36 1.39
N PRO A 16 11.32 15.39 0.61
CA PRO A 16 11.29 15.33 -0.84
C PRO A 16 12.33 14.32 -1.33
N LYS A 17 11.91 13.42 -2.20
CA LYS A 17 12.81 12.51 -2.92
C LYS A 17 12.76 12.84 -4.41
N CYS A 18 13.91 12.93 -5.06
CA CYS A 18 13.97 13.09 -6.51
C CYS A 18 13.67 11.74 -7.18
N ILE A 19 12.66 11.72 -8.03
CA ILE A 19 12.41 10.57 -8.90
C ILE A 19 13.37 10.69 -10.10
N PRO A 20 14.22 9.70 -10.37
CA PRO A 20 15.11 9.72 -11.53
C PRO A 20 14.32 9.88 -12.84
N ARG A 21 14.82 10.69 -13.77
CA ARG A 21 14.16 10.94 -15.07
C ARG A 21 13.86 9.65 -15.84
N GLY A 22 14.70 8.63 -15.72
CA GLY A 22 14.52 7.33 -16.37
C GLY A 22 13.23 6.60 -15.98
N VAL A 23 12.67 6.89 -14.80
CA VAL A 23 11.39 6.30 -14.36
C VAL A 23 10.22 6.74 -15.23
N PHE A 24 10.31 7.93 -15.86
CA PHE A 24 9.29 8.47 -16.76
C PHE A 24 9.58 8.19 -18.24
N ASP A 25 10.71 7.56 -18.57
CA ASP A 25 11.05 7.22 -19.95
C ASP A 25 10.43 5.87 -20.32
N ARG A 26 9.36 5.90 -21.09
CA ARG A 26 8.70 4.71 -21.65
C ARG A 26 9.68 3.73 -22.29
N ARG A 27 10.69 4.26 -23.02
CA ARG A 27 11.70 3.42 -23.67
C ARG A 27 12.62 2.72 -22.69
N ALA A 28 12.89 3.32 -21.53
CA ALA A 28 13.68 2.69 -20.48
C ALA A 28 12.92 1.55 -19.81
N ILE A 29 11.59 1.68 -19.64
CA ILE A 29 10.70 0.63 -19.12
C ILE A 29 10.58 -0.52 -20.14
N GLU A 30 10.31 -0.21 -21.42
CA GLU A 30 10.20 -1.20 -22.51
C GLU A 30 11.49 -2.00 -22.72
N LYS A 31 12.66 -1.42 -22.45
CA LYS A 31 13.97 -2.08 -22.53
C LYS A 31 14.42 -2.75 -21.22
N ASN A 32 13.55 -2.86 -20.22
CA ASN A 32 13.88 -3.38 -18.89
C ASN A 32 15.04 -2.66 -18.19
N GLN A 33 15.31 -1.39 -18.55
CA GLN A 33 16.31 -0.55 -17.87
C GLN A 33 15.77 0.03 -16.57
N VAL A 34 14.43 0.11 -16.45
CA VAL A 34 13.71 0.45 -15.22
C VAL A 34 12.76 -0.69 -14.93
N VAL A 35 12.92 -1.33 -13.79
CA VAL A 35 12.07 -2.42 -13.32
C VAL A 35 11.39 -1.95 -12.06
N PHE A 36 10.06 -2.07 -12.01
CA PHE A 36 9.28 -1.85 -10.81
C PHE A 36 9.13 -3.20 -10.10
N HIS A 37 9.53 -3.24 -8.83
CA HIS A 37 9.34 -4.39 -7.97
C HIS A 37 8.19 -4.11 -7.00
N ASP A 38 7.42 -5.15 -6.69
CA ASP A 38 6.47 -5.06 -5.60
C ASP A 38 7.21 -4.77 -4.30
N VAL A 39 6.73 -3.80 -3.56
CA VAL A 39 7.34 -3.36 -2.30
C VAL A 39 6.95 -4.26 -1.13
N SER A 40 5.89 -5.04 -1.31
CA SER A 40 5.38 -5.96 -0.28
C SER A 40 4.59 -7.12 -0.90
N TYR A 41 4.36 -8.14 -0.11
CA TYR A 41 3.59 -9.33 -0.44
C TYR A 41 2.37 -9.43 0.48
N ILE A 42 1.23 -9.77 -0.11
CA ILE A 42 -0.02 -10.01 0.60
C ILE A 42 -0.45 -11.45 0.36
N GLU A 43 -0.75 -12.19 1.41
CA GLU A 43 -1.38 -13.48 1.32
C GLU A 43 -2.83 -13.41 1.80
N VAL A 44 -3.74 -13.88 0.96
CA VAL A 44 -5.18 -13.85 1.24
C VAL A 44 -5.81 -15.21 0.97
N LYS A 45 -6.80 -15.55 1.79
CA LYS A 45 -7.57 -16.78 1.67
C LYS A 45 -9.06 -16.48 1.52
N PRO A 46 -9.70 -16.85 0.39
CA PRO A 46 -11.13 -16.76 0.25
C PRO A 46 -11.84 -17.89 1.02
N HIS A 47 -12.95 -17.55 1.67
CA HIS A 47 -13.83 -18.47 2.39
C HIS A 47 -15.19 -18.47 1.76
N PHE A 48 -15.69 -19.64 1.41
CA PHE A 48 -16.97 -19.79 0.75
C PHE A 48 -18.02 -20.33 1.73
N LYS A 49 -19.22 -19.77 1.65
CA LYS A 49 -20.42 -20.24 2.36
C LYS A 49 -21.63 -20.01 1.46
N ASP A 50 -22.16 -21.09 0.86
CA ASP A 50 -23.21 -20.99 -0.15
C ASP A 50 -22.78 -20.04 -1.30
N ASN A 51 -23.59 -19.03 -1.59
CA ASN A 51 -23.27 -17.98 -2.58
C ASN A 51 -22.55 -16.76 -1.97
N LYS A 52 -21.89 -16.94 -0.82
CA LYS A 52 -21.20 -15.85 -0.11
C LYS A 52 -19.70 -16.14 -0.03
N VAL A 53 -18.92 -15.08 -0.14
CA VAL A 53 -17.46 -15.13 0.00
C VAL A 53 -17.01 -14.12 1.04
N ALA A 54 -16.14 -14.56 1.94
CA ALA A 54 -15.37 -13.68 2.81
C ALA A 54 -13.89 -13.82 2.46
N VAL A 55 -13.10 -12.78 2.69
CA VAL A 55 -11.66 -12.77 2.47
C VAL A 55 -10.95 -12.67 3.81
N GLU A 56 -9.94 -13.48 4.03
CA GLU A 56 -9.06 -13.45 5.20
C GLU A 56 -7.65 -13.08 4.76
N LEU A 57 -7.08 -12.07 5.42
CA LEU A 57 -5.68 -11.71 5.29
C LEU A 57 -4.88 -12.66 6.18
N THR A 58 -3.99 -13.46 5.59
CA THR A 58 -3.26 -14.52 6.29
C THR A 58 -1.80 -14.19 6.51
N ASP A 59 -1.20 -13.37 5.66
CA ASP A 59 0.17 -12.88 5.83
C ASP A 59 0.40 -11.57 5.09
N TYR A 60 1.40 -10.81 5.56
CA TYR A 60 1.89 -9.59 4.92
C TYR A 60 3.38 -9.43 5.21
N SER A 61 4.18 -9.26 4.18
CA SER A 61 5.62 -9.05 4.31
C SER A 61 6.11 -7.92 3.40
N VAL A 62 7.18 -7.27 3.81
CA VAL A 62 7.73 -6.06 3.19
C VAL A 62 9.14 -6.32 2.69
N PHE A 63 9.44 -5.85 1.47
CA PHE A 63 10.74 -6.05 0.81
C PHE A 63 11.55 -4.75 0.65
N TYR A 64 11.01 -3.61 1.06
CA TYR A 64 11.72 -2.35 0.96
C TYR A 64 12.52 -2.03 2.21
N THR A 65 13.51 -1.17 2.07
CA THR A 65 14.29 -0.59 3.17
C THR A 65 14.14 0.93 3.11
N GLN A 66 13.77 1.55 4.23
CA GLN A 66 13.75 3.00 4.38
C GLN A 66 14.99 3.45 5.14
N ASP A 67 15.84 4.26 4.54
CA ASP A 67 17.10 4.76 5.10
C ASP A 67 17.94 3.65 5.75
N THR A 68 19.19 3.51 5.41
CA THR A 68 20.01 2.56 6.14
C THR A 68 20.08 2.97 7.62
N VAL A 69 20.01 2.02 8.53
CA VAL A 69 20.16 2.28 9.98
C VAL A 69 21.39 3.14 10.25
N LYS A 70 22.49 2.94 9.53
CA LYS A 70 23.70 3.76 9.62
C LYS A 70 23.47 5.24 9.29
N ASN A 71 22.65 5.54 8.27
CA ASN A 71 22.33 6.93 7.92
C ASN A 71 21.48 7.57 9.01
N VAL A 72 20.51 6.81 9.58
CA VAL A 72 19.70 7.28 10.70
C VAL A 72 20.58 7.56 11.92
N GLU A 73 21.49 6.65 12.28
CA GLU A 73 22.42 6.82 13.40
C GLU A 73 23.27 8.08 13.27
N SER A 74 23.78 8.33 12.05
CA SER A 74 24.62 9.49 11.75
C SER A 74 23.86 10.81 11.82
N ALA A 75 22.61 10.83 11.33
CA ALA A 75 21.79 12.03 11.26
C ALA A 75 21.04 12.34 12.56
N LEU A 76 20.90 11.37 13.47
CA LEU A 76 20.10 11.49 14.67
C LEU A 76 20.78 12.38 15.72
N LYS A 77 20.07 13.42 16.16
CA LYS A 77 20.53 14.31 17.25
C LYS A 77 20.38 13.61 18.59
N ASN A 78 21.23 13.99 19.55
CA ASN A 78 21.16 13.49 20.93
C ASN A 78 19.78 13.76 21.55
N GLY A 79 19.27 12.80 22.30
CA GLY A 79 17.95 12.84 22.92
C GLY A 79 16.77 12.63 21.95
N LYS A 80 17.01 12.15 20.74
CA LYS A 80 15.98 11.89 19.72
C LYS A 80 15.92 10.41 19.34
N SER A 81 14.79 10.02 18.75
CA SER A 81 14.58 8.69 18.16
C SER A 81 13.98 8.82 16.78
N LYS A 82 14.22 7.83 15.93
CA LYS A 82 13.61 7.68 14.62
C LYS A 82 13.22 6.23 14.40
N ILE A 83 12.08 6.03 13.74
CA ILE A 83 11.65 4.72 13.26
C ILE A 83 12.08 4.58 11.81
N THR A 84 12.62 3.43 11.46
CA THR A 84 13.06 3.09 10.10
C THR A 84 12.76 1.62 9.81
N VAL A 85 12.96 1.22 8.57
CA VAL A 85 12.80 -0.17 8.11
C VAL A 85 14.18 -0.73 7.82
N ASP A 86 14.48 -1.87 8.40
CA ASP A 86 15.74 -2.59 8.18
C ASP A 86 15.46 -4.09 8.05
N ASN A 87 15.85 -4.68 6.90
CA ASN A 87 15.69 -6.10 6.61
C ASN A 87 14.28 -6.67 6.86
N GLY A 88 13.24 -5.92 6.50
CA GLY A 88 11.85 -6.34 6.71
C GLY A 88 11.37 -6.21 8.15
N GLU A 89 12.07 -5.48 9.00
CA GLU A 89 11.69 -5.19 10.38
C GLU A 89 11.54 -3.69 10.63
N ILE A 90 10.59 -3.32 11.46
CA ILE A 90 10.43 -1.94 11.95
C ILE A 90 11.38 -1.76 13.13
N VAL A 91 12.37 -0.90 12.95
CA VAL A 91 13.41 -0.65 13.96
C VAL A 91 13.31 0.77 14.47
N LYS A 92 13.25 0.93 15.79
CA LYS A 92 13.41 2.22 16.45
C LYS A 92 14.86 2.42 16.82
N VAL A 93 15.48 3.43 16.26
CA VAL A 93 16.83 3.89 16.61
C VAL A 93 16.67 5.05 17.58
N ASN A 94 17.28 4.92 18.76
CA ASN A 94 17.25 5.94 19.79
C ASN A 94 18.69 6.39 20.10
N LYS A 95 18.91 7.70 20.21
CA LYS A 95 20.17 8.30 20.63
C LYS A 95 19.94 9.07 21.91
N ASP A 96 20.53 8.61 22.99
CA ASP A 96 20.36 9.25 24.30
C ASP A 96 21.06 10.62 24.37
N LYS A 97 20.95 11.31 25.51
CA LYS A 97 21.58 12.63 25.72
C LYS A 97 23.11 12.57 25.67
N ASN A 98 23.70 11.39 25.96
CA ASN A 98 25.14 11.15 25.96
C ASN A 98 25.65 10.71 24.59
N GLY A 99 24.77 10.54 23.58
CA GLY A 99 25.11 10.09 22.26
C GLY A 99 25.14 8.57 22.08
N ILE A 100 24.74 7.81 23.09
CA ILE A 100 24.67 6.35 23.03
C ILE A 100 23.48 5.93 22.18
N ILE A 101 23.76 5.08 21.19
CA ILE A 101 22.72 4.58 20.26
C ILE A 101 22.21 3.23 20.74
N THR A 102 20.90 3.10 20.80
CA THR A 102 20.21 1.83 21.06
C THR A 102 19.21 1.55 19.93
N LYS A 103 19.03 0.27 19.61
CA LYS A 103 18.09 -0.21 18.60
C LYS A 103 17.08 -1.11 19.27
N GLU A 104 15.82 -0.94 18.87
CA GLU A 104 14.70 -1.75 19.34
C GLU A 104 13.91 -2.21 18.11
N ILE A 105 13.73 -3.53 17.97
CA ILE A 105 12.86 -4.11 16.95
C ILE A 105 11.42 -3.98 17.47
N LEU A 106 10.58 -3.29 16.70
CA LEU A 106 9.18 -3.07 17.08
C LEU A 106 8.24 -4.12 16.49
N THR A 107 8.65 -4.78 15.39
CA THR A 107 7.87 -5.82 14.73
C THR A 107 7.88 -7.10 15.56
N LYS A 108 6.71 -7.50 16.07
CA LYS A 108 6.51 -8.78 16.78
C LYS A 108 5.67 -9.74 15.97
N HIS A 109 4.82 -9.19 15.12
CA HIS A 109 3.90 -9.93 14.27
C HIS A 109 3.76 -9.22 12.93
N TRP A 110 3.49 -9.96 11.86
CA TRP A 110 3.32 -9.36 10.52
C TRP A 110 2.22 -8.30 10.46
N THR A 111 1.19 -8.42 11.31
CA THR A 111 0.13 -7.40 11.41
C THR A 111 0.63 -6.05 11.90
N ASP A 112 1.79 -5.98 12.57
CA ASP A 112 2.34 -4.70 13.08
C ASP A 112 2.72 -3.74 11.96
N TRP A 113 2.92 -4.27 10.74
CA TRP A 113 3.16 -3.50 9.55
C TRP A 113 1.93 -2.75 9.04
N ILE A 114 0.73 -3.25 9.31
CA ILE A 114 -0.50 -2.83 8.65
C ILE A 114 -1.13 -1.68 9.41
N ASP A 115 -1.36 -0.54 8.74
CA ASP A 115 -2.18 0.55 9.24
C ASP A 115 -3.67 0.23 9.02
N TYR A 116 -4.03 -0.08 7.79
CA TYR A 116 -5.36 -0.59 7.45
C TYR A 116 -5.32 -1.49 6.20
N TRP A 117 -6.38 -2.25 6.02
CA TRP A 117 -6.61 -2.97 4.78
C TRP A 117 -8.08 -2.89 4.37
N SER A 118 -8.32 -3.04 3.08
CA SER A 118 -9.63 -2.84 2.47
C SER A 118 -9.85 -3.80 1.32
N VAL A 119 -11.12 -4.01 0.99
CA VAL A 119 -11.55 -4.97 -0.03
C VAL A 119 -12.56 -4.33 -0.96
N ASP A 120 -12.34 -4.54 -2.24
CA ASP A 120 -13.31 -4.37 -3.32
C ASP A 120 -13.74 -5.76 -3.76
N PHE A 121 -15.00 -6.11 -3.54
CA PHE A 121 -15.53 -7.43 -3.83
C PHE A 121 -15.83 -7.67 -5.31
N ASN A 122 -15.81 -6.62 -6.15
CA ASN A 122 -16.06 -6.71 -7.59
C ASN A 122 -15.23 -5.71 -8.38
N PHE A 123 -13.92 -5.84 -8.31
CA PHE A 123 -12.93 -4.87 -8.80
C PHE A 123 -13.11 -4.47 -10.29
N GLU A 124 -13.63 -5.36 -11.14
CA GLU A 124 -13.86 -5.05 -12.55
C GLU A 124 -15.21 -4.36 -12.82
N SER A 125 -15.97 -4.00 -11.77
CA SER A 125 -17.27 -3.32 -11.91
C SER A 125 -17.16 -1.90 -12.45
N LYS A 126 -16.07 -1.18 -12.15
CA LYS A 126 -15.91 0.24 -12.43
C LYS A 126 -14.64 0.54 -13.20
N ARG A 127 -14.80 0.85 -14.48
CA ARG A 127 -13.70 1.24 -15.36
C ARG A 127 -13.19 2.64 -15.04
N GLU A 128 -11.89 2.84 -15.09
CA GLU A 128 -11.31 4.17 -15.03
C GLU A 128 -11.44 4.86 -16.38
N ILE A 129 -12.27 5.92 -16.45
CA ILE A 129 -12.52 6.70 -17.64
C ILE A 129 -11.84 8.06 -17.51
N VAL A 130 -10.99 8.40 -18.46
CA VAL A 130 -10.34 9.71 -18.54
C VAL A 130 -10.90 10.50 -19.72
N ARG A 131 -10.95 11.82 -19.58
CA ARG A 131 -11.32 12.75 -20.65
C ARG A 131 -10.06 13.24 -21.33
N VAL A 132 -9.92 12.92 -22.61
CA VAL A 132 -8.76 13.31 -23.43
C VAL A 132 -9.25 14.24 -24.52
N LYS A 133 -8.57 15.38 -24.69
CA LYS A 133 -8.83 16.26 -25.83
C LYS A 133 -8.17 15.67 -27.07
N ASN A 134 -8.95 15.42 -28.11
CA ASN A 134 -8.45 15.03 -29.41
C ASN A 134 -7.70 16.21 -30.03
N GLU A 135 -6.42 16.04 -30.36
CA GLU A 135 -5.56 17.12 -30.85
C GLU A 135 -5.95 17.54 -32.28
N GLU A 136 -6.58 16.65 -33.07
CA GLU A 136 -6.97 16.92 -34.46
C GLU A 136 -8.34 17.61 -34.57
N THR A 137 -9.32 17.15 -33.75
CA THR A 137 -10.70 17.67 -33.83
C THR A 137 -10.99 18.74 -32.79
N GLY A 138 -10.19 18.81 -31.70
CA GLY A 138 -10.41 19.69 -30.56
C GLY A 138 -11.53 19.23 -29.62
N GLU A 139 -12.20 18.13 -29.93
CA GLU A 139 -13.28 17.56 -29.11
C GLU A 139 -12.74 16.79 -27.91
N VAL A 140 -13.56 16.70 -26.86
CA VAL A 140 -13.23 15.92 -25.65
C VAL A 140 -13.88 14.55 -25.79
N GLU A 141 -13.06 13.51 -25.79
CA GLU A 141 -13.47 12.12 -25.84
C GLU A 141 -13.27 11.44 -24.48
N GLU A 142 -14.19 10.57 -24.09
CA GLU A 142 -14.04 9.69 -22.94
C GLU A 142 -13.33 8.40 -23.37
N ARG A 143 -12.22 8.10 -22.68
CA ARG A 143 -11.38 6.95 -22.99
C ARG A 143 -11.14 6.10 -21.75
N TRP A 144 -11.35 4.79 -21.88
CA TRP A 144 -10.93 3.85 -20.84
C TRP A 144 -9.41 3.73 -20.83
N THR A 145 -8.79 3.86 -19.62
CA THR A 145 -7.33 3.76 -19.44
C THR A 145 -6.79 2.34 -19.58
N GLY A 146 -7.65 1.33 -19.48
CA GLY A 146 -7.28 -0.07 -19.32
C GLY A 146 -7.40 -0.55 -17.89
N ASP A 147 -7.50 0.37 -16.93
CA ASP A 147 -7.54 0.10 -15.50
C ASP A 147 -8.96 0.20 -14.92
N TYR A 148 -9.10 -0.28 -13.69
CA TYR A 148 -10.33 -0.23 -12.92
C TYR A 148 -10.13 0.60 -11.66
N ILE A 149 -11.20 1.23 -11.19
CA ILE A 149 -11.21 2.03 -9.96
C ILE A 149 -11.49 1.11 -8.79
N PHE A 150 -10.58 1.09 -7.81
CA PHE A 150 -10.79 0.38 -6.55
C PHE A 150 -11.91 1.05 -5.75
N GLU A 151 -12.97 0.30 -5.45
CA GLU A 151 -14.09 0.72 -4.61
C GLU A 151 -13.93 0.10 -3.23
N ASN A 152 -13.79 0.95 -2.21
CA ASN A 152 -13.61 0.48 -0.84
C ASN A 152 -14.98 0.05 -0.25
N GLU A 153 -15.35 -1.21 -0.45
CA GLU A 153 -16.62 -1.75 0.01
C GLU A 153 -16.56 -2.27 1.46
N TRP A 154 -15.37 -2.66 1.90
CA TRP A 154 -15.11 -3.08 3.28
C TRP A 154 -13.69 -2.71 3.69
N GLN A 155 -13.52 -2.36 4.98
CA GLN A 155 -12.21 -2.02 5.52
C GLN A 155 -12.07 -2.35 7.00
N SER A 156 -10.84 -2.64 7.42
CA SER A 156 -10.40 -2.73 8.81
C SER A 156 -9.21 -1.81 9.03
N PHE A 157 -9.29 -0.94 10.02
CA PHE A 157 -8.24 0.05 10.33
C PHE A 157 -8.03 0.18 11.83
N ARG A 158 -6.83 0.55 12.21
CA ARG A 158 -6.45 0.80 13.59
C ARG A 158 -6.87 2.20 14.03
N THR A 159 -7.35 2.31 15.26
CA THR A 159 -7.65 3.60 15.87
C THR A 159 -6.74 3.84 17.08
N LYS A 160 -6.72 5.07 17.60
CA LYS A 160 -5.99 5.37 18.85
C LYS A 160 -6.53 4.60 20.06
N LYS A 161 -7.81 4.25 20.05
CA LYS A 161 -8.49 3.52 21.14
C LYS A 161 -8.45 2.01 20.97
N ASP A 162 -8.52 1.55 19.72
CA ASP A 162 -8.48 0.13 19.37
C ASP A 162 -7.43 -0.07 18.28
N ARG A 163 -6.39 -0.82 18.60
CA ARG A 163 -5.29 -1.15 17.69
C ARG A 163 -5.40 -2.54 17.09
N SER A 164 -6.48 -3.24 17.36
CA SER A 164 -6.77 -4.53 16.72
C SER A 164 -7.12 -4.33 15.23
N LEU A 165 -6.85 -5.35 14.44
CA LEU A 165 -7.30 -5.46 13.06
C LEU A 165 -8.20 -6.68 12.93
N GLN A 166 -9.34 -6.51 12.28
CA GLN A 166 -10.10 -7.65 11.78
C GLN A 166 -9.35 -8.21 10.58
N LEU A 167 -8.91 -9.45 10.67
CA LEU A 167 -8.17 -10.13 9.60
C LEU A 167 -9.07 -10.85 8.60
N LYS A 168 -10.37 -10.86 8.83
CA LYS A 168 -11.36 -11.49 7.96
C LYS A 168 -12.55 -10.55 7.76
N THR A 169 -12.99 -10.42 6.51
CA THR A 169 -14.16 -9.62 6.15
C THR A 169 -15.47 -10.28 6.62
N VAL A 170 -16.54 -9.52 6.59
CA VAL A 170 -17.90 -10.10 6.57
C VAL A 170 -18.10 -10.87 5.26
N TYR A 171 -19.08 -11.80 5.25
CA TYR A 171 -19.45 -12.50 4.03
C TYR A 171 -20.22 -11.57 3.10
N HIS A 172 -19.71 -11.41 1.87
CA HIS A 172 -20.37 -10.71 0.78
C HIS A 172 -21.17 -11.70 -0.08
N GLU A 173 -22.39 -11.35 -0.49
CA GLU A 173 -23.27 -12.21 -1.27
C GLU A 173 -23.07 -11.96 -2.77
N TYR A 174 -22.99 -13.04 -3.55
CA TYR A 174 -22.81 -12.99 -4.99
C TYR A 174 -23.89 -13.74 -5.74
N SER A 175 -24.19 -13.29 -6.95
CA SER A 175 -24.84 -14.13 -7.95
C SER A 175 -23.85 -15.20 -8.46
N PRO A 176 -24.30 -16.36 -8.99
CA PRO A 176 -23.40 -17.32 -9.62
C PRO A 176 -22.57 -16.66 -10.74
N GLY A 177 -21.24 -16.80 -10.70
CA GLY A 177 -20.34 -16.15 -11.67
C GLY A 177 -18.89 -16.20 -11.24
N ARG A 178 -18.04 -15.55 -12.05
CA ARG A 178 -16.62 -15.32 -11.76
C ARG A 178 -16.43 -13.87 -11.37
N TYR A 179 -15.64 -13.64 -10.34
CA TYR A 179 -15.37 -12.30 -9.81
C TYR A 179 -13.89 -12.15 -9.52
N LYS A 180 -13.40 -10.91 -9.61
CA LYS A 180 -12.08 -10.52 -9.12
C LYS A 180 -12.27 -9.65 -7.89
N ILE A 181 -11.78 -10.13 -6.76
CA ILE A 181 -11.76 -9.42 -5.50
C ILE A 181 -10.39 -8.74 -5.39
N ALA A 182 -10.36 -7.44 -5.18
CA ALA A 182 -9.12 -6.72 -4.90
C ALA A 182 -8.95 -6.52 -3.39
N VAL A 183 -7.80 -6.90 -2.87
CA VAL A 183 -7.40 -6.68 -1.48
C VAL A 183 -6.26 -5.69 -1.46
N LYS A 184 -6.47 -4.56 -0.82
CA LYS A 184 -5.46 -3.50 -0.67
C LYS A 184 -5.03 -3.42 0.79
N VAL A 185 -3.73 -3.44 1.02
CA VAL A 185 -3.11 -3.22 2.33
C VAL A 185 -2.30 -1.94 2.27
N VAL A 186 -2.45 -1.08 3.27
CA VAL A 186 -1.62 0.11 3.47
C VAL A 186 -0.82 -0.09 4.73
N ASP A 187 0.50 0.05 4.60
CA ASP A 187 1.39 -0.10 5.73
C ASP A 187 1.50 1.19 6.59
N ILE A 188 2.12 1.08 7.75
CA ILE A 188 2.30 2.19 8.69
C ILE A 188 3.16 3.35 8.14
N PHE A 189 3.81 3.19 7.00
CA PHE A 189 4.59 4.21 6.30
C PHE A 189 3.84 4.81 5.11
N GLY A 190 2.61 4.34 4.85
CA GLY A 190 1.74 4.83 3.80
C GLY A 190 2.00 4.21 2.42
N ASN A 191 2.74 3.12 2.34
CA ASN A 191 2.85 2.37 1.08
C ASN A 191 1.65 1.46 0.93
N ASP A 192 1.05 1.45 -0.25
CA ASP A 192 -0.06 0.57 -0.58
C ASP A 192 0.38 -0.57 -1.51
N THR A 193 -0.22 -1.72 -1.30
CA THR A 193 -0.05 -2.91 -2.14
C THR A 193 -1.40 -3.54 -2.36
N MET A 194 -1.66 -4.02 -3.56
CA MET A 194 -2.93 -4.62 -3.94
C MET A 194 -2.71 -6.02 -4.51
N GLN A 195 -3.52 -6.97 -4.05
CA GLN A 195 -3.58 -8.34 -4.54
C GLN A 195 -4.95 -8.63 -5.12
N LEU A 196 -5.00 -9.21 -6.32
CA LEU A 196 -6.22 -9.68 -6.94
C LEU A 196 -6.43 -11.17 -6.65
N VAL A 197 -7.66 -11.52 -6.28
CA VAL A 197 -8.09 -12.89 -6.00
C VAL A 197 -9.27 -13.24 -6.91
N GLU A 198 -9.09 -14.24 -7.77
CA GLU A 198 -10.17 -14.74 -8.59
C GLU A 198 -11.02 -15.75 -7.81
N VAL A 199 -12.32 -15.57 -7.82
CA VAL A 199 -13.27 -16.45 -7.16
C VAL A 199 -14.39 -16.85 -8.13
N THR A 200 -14.87 -18.08 -7.98
CA THR A 200 -16.04 -18.61 -8.72
C THR A 200 -17.10 -19.02 -7.73
N VAL A 201 -18.29 -18.45 -7.87
CA VAL A 201 -19.46 -18.71 -7.00
C VAL A 201 -20.54 -19.42 -7.79
N GLY A 202 -21.20 -20.41 -7.19
CA GLY A 202 -22.34 -21.13 -7.81
C GLY A 202 -21.98 -22.10 -8.93
N GLY A 203 -20.70 -22.42 -9.13
CA GLY A 203 -20.29 -23.50 -10.03
C GLY A 203 -20.65 -24.86 -9.43
N LYS A 204 -21.36 -25.69 -10.17
CA LYS A 204 -21.50 -27.13 -9.81
C LYS A 204 -20.09 -27.72 -9.64
N LYS A 205 -19.84 -28.32 -8.47
CA LYS A 205 -18.67 -29.18 -8.26
C LYS A 205 -18.69 -30.35 -9.26
#